data_6847616ed694cd54ba9f5dfeaa3bb84a
#
_entry.id   6847616ed694cd54ba9f5dfeaa3bb84a
#
_cell.length_a   1.000
_cell.length_b   1.000
_cell.length_c   1.000
_cell.angle_alpha   90.00
_cell.angle_beta   90.00
_cell.angle_gamma   90.00
#
_symmetry.space_group_name_H-M   'P 1'
#
loop_
_entity.id
_entity.type
_entity.pdbx_description
1 polymer ?
#
loop_
_entity_poly.entity_id
_entity_poly.type
_entity_poly.pdbx_seq_one_letter_code
_entity_poly.pdbx_strand_id
1 'polypeptide(L)'
;MQTNILLESGTNELEIVEFFLDEVEIDGTSYRGYYGVNVAKVLEIIRMPTVTELPESGHSCILGAFNLRSQVIPLVDLSMWLGKHREETEPPKVIVTEFNNVCTAFQVSGVNRIHRISWEEVEPPSGYVANLSSQSITGVVKINDRIIFLLDLEKIVANLNPDLALKLDDAIDWENGESRRALITDDSGLIREMLTDLMEKANFQVEAHTNGREAWERLCQLKTIAEQSNRPLTDYVQVIVSDIEMPAMDGHSLCKSIKEDPVLKQLPVILFSSIITDKLRHKGESVGADMQVSKPEVTLLAQRAIELIDERRQQQTA
;
A
#
# COMPACT_ATOMS: atom_id res chain seq x y z
N MET A 1 17.03 19.89 15.63
CA MET A 1 16.86 18.68 16.46
C MET A 1 16.33 17.60 15.54
N GLN A 2 17.17 16.67 15.11
CA GLN A 2 16.73 15.48 14.41
C GLN A 2 16.07 14.57 15.45
N THR A 3 14.77 14.47 15.39
CA THR A 3 14.02 13.46 16.15
C THR A 3 14.37 12.12 15.52
N ASN A 4 15.27 11.37 16.15
CA ASN A 4 15.48 9.95 15.85
C ASN A 4 14.20 9.21 16.26
N ILE A 5 13.24 9.14 15.37
CA ILE A 5 12.11 8.23 15.50
C ILE A 5 12.64 6.87 15.08
N LEU A 6 13.12 6.12 16.06
CA LEU A 6 13.39 4.70 15.93
C LEU A 6 12.01 4.02 15.81
N LEU A 7 11.48 3.88 14.59
CA LEU A 7 10.43 2.92 14.32
C LEU A 7 11.04 1.54 14.59
N GLU A 8 10.65 0.92 15.69
CA GLU A 8 11.06 -0.44 15.99
C GLU A 8 10.54 -1.35 14.88
N SER A 9 11.43 -2.14 14.29
CA SER A 9 11.06 -3.02 13.17
C SER A 9 10.11 -4.11 13.66
N GLY A 10 8.97 -4.26 12.96
CA GLY A 10 7.97 -5.30 13.27
C GLY A 10 7.08 -4.98 14.47
N THR A 11 6.83 -3.71 14.80
CA THR A 11 5.89 -3.29 15.86
C THR A 11 4.46 -3.15 15.40
N ASN A 12 4.16 -3.41 14.12
CA ASN A 12 2.82 -3.22 13.54
C ASN A 12 2.28 -1.78 13.69
N GLU A 13 3.20 -0.78 13.70
CA GLU A 13 2.87 0.64 13.89
C GLU A 13 2.71 1.37 12.56
N LEU A 14 1.73 2.27 12.51
CA LEU A 14 1.43 3.18 11.42
C LEU A 14 1.48 4.62 11.93
N GLU A 15 2.20 5.49 11.23
CA GLU A 15 2.15 6.94 11.45
C GLU A 15 1.29 7.60 10.36
N ILE A 16 0.24 8.31 10.77
CA ILE A 16 -0.67 9.00 9.87
C ILE A 16 -0.63 10.51 10.07
N VAL A 17 -0.64 11.26 8.98
CA VAL A 17 -0.95 12.69 8.98
C VAL A 17 -2.46 12.83 8.98
N GLU A 18 -3.05 13.33 10.07
CA GLU A 18 -4.46 13.70 10.12
C GLU A 18 -4.66 15.05 9.46
N PHE A 19 -5.56 15.11 8.52
CA PHE A 19 -6.00 16.33 7.86
C PHE A 19 -7.53 16.38 7.79
N PHE A 20 -8.08 17.52 7.40
CA PHE A 20 -9.51 17.68 7.31
C PHE A 20 -9.92 18.39 6.02
N LEU A 21 -11.16 18.13 5.62
CA LEU A 21 -11.87 18.86 4.58
C LEU A 21 -13.09 19.53 5.19
N ASP A 22 -13.21 20.84 5.01
CA ASP A 22 -14.39 21.60 5.37
C ASP A 22 -15.35 21.62 4.17
N GLU A 23 -16.55 21.16 4.39
CA GLU A 23 -17.56 20.91 3.38
C GLU A 23 -18.86 21.63 3.72
N VAL A 24 -19.61 22.03 2.69
CA VAL A 24 -20.99 22.50 2.83
C VAL A 24 -21.89 21.41 2.26
N GLU A 25 -22.81 20.94 3.09
CA GLU A 25 -23.85 20.00 2.64
C GLU A 25 -24.92 20.71 1.81
N ILE A 26 -25.74 19.95 1.09
CA ILE A 26 -26.79 20.48 0.20
C ILE A 26 -27.78 21.36 0.96
N ASP A 27 -28.00 21.11 2.24
CA ASP A 27 -28.86 21.89 3.12
C ASP A 27 -28.22 23.20 3.70
N GLY A 28 -26.93 23.43 3.34
CA GLY A 28 -26.13 24.57 3.81
C GLY A 28 -25.44 24.34 5.15
N THR A 29 -25.49 23.15 5.71
CA THR A 29 -24.80 22.80 6.96
C THR A 29 -23.32 22.60 6.71
N SER A 30 -22.47 23.28 7.49
CA SER A 30 -21.01 23.07 7.45
C SER A 30 -20.64 21.78 8.17
N TYR A 31 -19.83 20.96 7.52
CA TYR A 31 -19.32 19.69 8.03
C TYR A 31 -17.80 19.60 7.88
N ARG A 32 -17.13 19.09 8.89
CA ARG A 32 -15.68 18.81 8.84
C ARG A 32 -15.43 17.30 8.83
N GLY A 33 -15.00 16.79 7.67
CA GLY A 33 -14.56 15.41 7.51
C GLY A 33 -13.10 15.25 7.90
N TYR A 34 -12.76 14.15 8.60
CA TYR A 34 -11.39 13.85 9.01
C TYR A 34 -10.84 12.69 8.21
N TYR A 35 -9.60 12.88 7.72
CA TYR A 35 -8.91 11.95 6.85
C TYR A 35 -7.48 11.76 7.31
N GLY A 36 -6.86 10.66 6.89
CA GLY A 36 -5.48 10.35 7.19
C GLY A 36 -4.74 9.80 5.98
N VAL A 37 -3.45 10.07 5.92
CA VAL A 37 -2.51 9.49 4.97
C VAL A 37 -1.28 9.03 5.71
N ASN A 38 -0.66 7.91 5.28
CA ASN A 38 0.59 7.44 5.85
C ASN A 38 1.69 8.49 5.71
N VAL A 39 2.37 8.81 6.82
CA VAL A 39 3.50 9.75 6.87
C VAL A 39 4.59 9.36 5.89
N ALA A 40 4.83 8.06 5.67
CA ALA A 40 5.85 7.58 4.75
C ALA A 40 5.63 8.05 3.30
N LYS A 41 4.38 8.33 2.92
CA LYS A 41 3.99 8.83 1.59
C LYS A 41 4.06 10.35 1.45
N VAL A 42 4.22 11.08 2.56
CA VAL A 42 4.21 12.55 2.59
C VAL A 42 5.63 13.07 2.54
N LEU A 43 5.96 13.78 1.44
CA LEU A 43 7.23 14.48 1.32
C LEU A 43 7.28 15.75 2.17
N GLU A 44 6.25 16.57 2.03
CA GLU A 44 6.15 17.83 2.76
C GLU A 44 4.71 18.37 2.77
N ILE A 45 4.44 19.25 3.71
CA ILE A 45 3.17 19.98 3.82
C ILE A 45 3.47 21.46 3.66
N ILE A 46 2.88 22.09 2.65
CA ILE A 46 3.14 23.46 2.30
C ILE A 46 1.88 24.32 2.35
N ARG A 47 2.05 25.64 2.31
CA ARG A 47 0.98 26.59 2.04
C ARG A 47 0.58 26.51 0.57
N MET A 48 -0.63 26.94 0.23
CA MET A 48 -1.09 27.01 -1.15
C MET A 48 -0.07 27.77 -2.01
N PRO A 49 0.53 27.12 -3.04
CA PRO A 49 1.46 27.79 -3.95
C PRO A 49 0.72 28.59 -5.03
N THR A 50 1.45 29.38 -5.80
CA THR A 50 0.92 29.92 -7.05
C THR A 50 0.84 28.80 -8.08
N VAL A 51 -0.36 28.55 -8.59
CA VAL A 51 -0.68 27.46 -9.51
C VAL A 51 -0.83 28.02 -10.92
N THR A 52 -0.28 27.31 -11.90
CA THR A 52 -0.52 27.55 -13.32
C THR A 52 -1.53 26.52 -13.81
N GLU A 53 -2.63 26.97 -14.38
CA GLU A 53 -3.65 26.09 -14.95
C GLU A 53 -3.06 25.24 -16.08
N LEU A 54 -3.46 23.97 -16.12
CA LEU A 54 -3.09 23.06 -17.21
C LEU A 54 -4.10 23.19 -18.36
N PRO A 55 -3.62 23.39 -19.61
CA PRO A 55 -4.50 23.32 -20.77
C PRO A 55 -5.08 21.90 -20.87
N GLU A 56 -6.40 21.80 -21.01
CA GLU A 56 -7.12 20.52 -21.24
C GLU A 56 -6.91 19.45 -20.17
N SER A 57 -7.02 19.79 -18.87
CA SER A 57 -7.06 18.77 -17.82
C SER A 57 -8.32 17.90 -17.96
N GLY A 58 -8.15 16.59 -18.17
CA GLY A 58 -9.26 15.65 -18.34
C GLY A 58 -10.14 15.46 -17.08
N HIS A 59 -9.72 15.99 -15.92
CA HIS A 59 -10.40 15.87 -14.64
C HIS A 59 -10.56 17.25 -14.00
N SER A 60 -11.78 17.59 -13.61
CA SER A 60 -12.12 18.89 -12.99
C SER A 60 -11.42 19.12 -11.63
N CYS A 61 -11.02 18.06 -10.94
CA CYS A 61 -10.30 18.13 -9.67
C CYS A 61 -8.82 18.51 -9.81
N ILE A 62 -8.25 18.54 -11.04
CA ILE A 62 -6.88 18.98 -11.28
C ILE A 62 -6.89 20.51 -11.40
N LEU A 63 -6.35 21.19 -10.38
CA LEU A 63 -6.31 22.65 -10.33
C LEU A 63 -5.22 23.27 -11.22
N GLY A 64 -4.21 22.47 -11.59
CA GLY A 64 -3.07 22.93 -12.37
C GLY A 64 -1.77 22.31 -11.89
N ALA A 65 -0.65 23.02 -12.11
CA ALA A 65 0.66 22.60 -11.64
C ALA A 65 1.45 23.77 -11.07
N PHE A 66 2.42 23.46 -10.22
CA PHE A 66 3.33 24.44 -9.64
C PHE A 66 4.75 23.89 -9.58
N ASN A 67 5.71 24.79 -9.40
CA ASN A 67 7.12 24.40 -9.29
C ASN A 67 7.50 24.21 -7.81
N LEU A 68 8.02 23.03 -7.49
CA LEU A 68 8.59 22.71 -6.19
C LEU A 68 10.00 22.13 -6.39
N ARG A 69 11.03 22.82 -5.88
CA ARG A 69 12.45 22.37 -5.96
C ARG A 69 12.87 21.96 -7.38
N SER A 70 12.47 22.72 -8.39
CA SER A 70 12.76 22.48 -9.82
C SER A 70 11.98 21.32 -10.47
N GLN A 71 10.98 20.78 -9.79
CA GLN A 71 10.03 19.81 -10.36
C GLN A 71 8.67 20.46 -10.55
N VAL A 72 8.02 20.15 -11.67
CA VAL A 72 6.64 20.57 -11.92
C VAL A 72 5.71 19.53 -11.35
N ILE A 73 4.91 19.91 -10.35
CA ILE A 73 4.06 18.99 -9.58
C ILE A 73 2.59 19.34 -9.85
N PRO A 74 1.77 18.38 -10.29
CA PRO A 74 0.33 18.58 -10.44
C PRO A 74 -0.34 18.76 -9.07
N LEU A 75 -1.34 19.63 -8.99
CA LEU A 75 -2.14 19.90 -7.81
C LEU A 75 -3.58 19.43 -8.03
N VAL A 76 -4.04 18.56 -7.13
CA VAL A 76 -5.36 17.97 -7.12
C VAL A 76 -6.16 18.53 -5.94
N ASP A 77 -7.40 18.99 -6.18
CA ASP A 77 -8.35 19.31 -5.11
C ASP A 77 -8.99 18.00 -4.61
N LEU A 78 -8.62 17.61 -3.40
CA LEU A 78 -9.08 16.36 -2.82
C LEU A 78 -10.60 16.39 -2.49
N SER A 79 -11.14 17.56 -2.15
CA SER A 79 -12.60 17.72 -1.94
C SER A 79 -13.37 17.45 -3.22
N MET A 80 -12.91 18.02 -4.34
CA MET A 80 -13.53 17.80 -5.65
C MET A 80 -13.42 16.33 -6.10
N TRP A 81 -12.26 15.68 -5.86
CA TRP A 81 -12.09 14.26 -6.14
C TRP A 81 -13.09 13.39 -5.37
N LEU A 82 -13.30 13.71 -4.10
CA LEU A 82 -14.24 12.99 -3.23
C LEU A 82 -15.71 13.39 -3.48
N GLY A 83 -15.99 14.25 -4.48
CA GLY A 83 -17.34 14.70 -4.81
C GLY A 83 -17.94 15.63 -3.75
N LYS A 84 -17.09 16.37 -3.02
CA LYS A 84 -17.47 17.25 -1.92
C LYS A 84 -17.45 18.71 -2.35
N HIS A 85 -18.34 19.51 -1.76
CA HIS A 85 -18.33 20.96 -1.95
C HIS A 85 -17.52 21.62 -0.82
N ARG A 86 -16.33 22.12 -1.19
CA ARG A 86 -15.43 22.72 -0.21
C ARG A 86 -15.99 24.05 0.31
N GLU A 87 -15.90 24.23 1.63
CA GLU A 87 -16.07 25.50 2.29
C GLU A 87 -14.70 26.18 2.50
N GLU A 88 -14.59 27.46 2.13
CA GLU A 88 -13.36 28.24 2.34
C GLU A 88 -13.40 28.92 3.72
N THR A 89 -13.07 28.17 4.77
CA THR A 89 -13.02 28.69 6.14
C THR A 89 -11.65 29.26 6.49
N GLU A 90 -10.56 28.64 5.99
CA GLU A 90 -9.17 29.01 6.22
C GLU A 90 -8.34 28.85 4.94
N PRO A 91 -7.16 29.51 4.84
CA PRO A 91 -6.26 29.28 3.73
C PRO A 91 -5.86 27.81 3.62
N PRO A 92 -6.09 27.15 2.48
CA PRO A 92 -5.86 25.74 2.31
C PRO A 92 -4.39 25.35 2.50
N LYS A 93 -4.15 24.09 2.80
CA LYS A 93 -2.85 23.46 2.83
C LYS A 93 -2.70 22.51 1.64
N VAL A 94 -1.46 22.22 1.33
CA VAL A 94 -1.13 21.27 0.27
C VAL A 94 -0.24 20.20 0.86
N ILE A 95 -0.67 18.94 0.73
CA ILE A 95 0.11 17.75 1.08
C ILE A 95 0.78 17.28 -0.20
N VAL A 96 2.11 17.32 -0.24
CA VAL A 96 2.92 16.81 -1.35
C VAL A 96 3.29 15.38 -1.03
N THR A 97 3.01 14.48 -1.95
CA THR A 97 3.27 13.05 -1.81
C THR A 97 4.18 12.55 -2.93
N GLU A 98 4.88 11.46 -2.66
CA GLU A 98 5.67 10.73 -3.65
C GLU A 98 5.41 9.23 -3.52
N PHE A 99 5.00 8.61 -4.62
CA PHE A 99 4.94 7.16 -4.76
C PHE A 99 5.33 6.76 -6.18
N ASN A 100 6.03 5.65 -6.30
CA ASN A 100 6.52 5.15 -7.59
C ASN A 100 7.32 6.20 -8.39
N ASN A 101 8.10 7.05 -7.70
CA ASN A 101 8.84 8.19 -8.27
C ASN A 101 7.94 9.28 -8.91
N VAL A 102 6.64 9.27 -8.62
CA VAL A 102 5.69 10.28 -9.08
C VAL A 102 5.33 11.20 -7.92
N CYS A 103 5.65 12.47 -8.06
CA CYS A 103 5.24 13.51 -7.11
C CYS A 103 3.86 14.06 -7.50
N THR A 104 2.94 14.08 -6.55
CA THR A 104 1.61 14.67 -6.70
C THR A 104 1.26 15.45 -5.44
N ALA A 105 0.56 16.55 -5.60
CA ALA A 105 0.15 17.41 -4.50
C ALA A 105 -1.37 17.41 -4.36
N PHE A 106 -1.85 17.39 -3.11
CA PHE A 106 -3.27 17.37 -2.77
C PHE A 106 -3.65 18.57 -1.93
N GLN A 107 -4.59 19.36 -2.42
CA GLN A 107 -5.16 20.45 -1.66
C GLN A 107 -6.16 19.92 -0.64
N VAL A 108 -6.03 20.37 0.61
CA VAL A 108 -6.89 20.05 1.75
C VAL A 108 -7.27 21.33 2.49
N SER A 109 -8.33 21.33 3.30
CA SER A 109 -8.72 22.51 4.08
C SER A 109 -7.70 22.81 5.17
N GLY A 110 -7.15 21.79 5.82
CA GLY A 110 -6.09 21.97 6.80
C GLY A 110 -5.52 20.65 7.28
N VAL A 111 -4.40 20.74 8.02
CA VAL A 111 -3.69 19.59 8.59
C VAL A 111 -3.65 19.77 10.10
N ASN A 112 -3.98 18.72 10.84
CA ASN A 112 -4.01 18.73 12.30
C ASN A 112 -2.66 18.31 12.88
N ARG A 113 -2.42 17.01 12.98
CA ARG A 113 -1.25 16.42 13.63
C ARG A 113 -0.92 15.03 13.07
N ILE A 114 0.21 14.51 13.50
CA ILE A 114 0.60 13.13 13.24
C ILE A 114 0.14 12.26 14.41
N HIS A 115 -0.50 11.13 14.09
CA HIS A 115 -0.82 10.09 15.05
C HIS A 115 0.07 8.88 14.80
N ARG A 116 0.46 8.22 15.88
CA ARG A 116 1.05 6.89 15.84
C ARG A 116 0.02 5.91 16.37
N ILE A 117 -0.34 4.93 15.58
CA ILE A 117 -1.38 3.94 15.85
C ILE A 117 -0.87 2.55 15.47
N SER A 118 -1.53 1.51 15.96
CA SER A 118 -1.30 0.14 15.49
C SER A 118 -2.14 -0.15 14.25
N TRP A 119 -1.62 -0.93 13.30
CA TRP A 119 -2.42 -1.46 12.19
C TRP A 119 -3.61 -2.30 12.69
N GLU A 120 -3.54 -2.86 13.91
CA GLU A 120 -4.66 -3.56 14.54
C GLU A 120 -5.85 -2.64 14.87
N GLU A 121 -5.58 -1.34 15.03
CA GLU A 121 -6.62 -0.32 15.25
C GLU A 121 -7.28 0.15 13.94
N VAL A 122 -6.72 -0.23 12.80
CA VAL A 122 -7.24 0.10 11.47
C VAL A 122 -8.28 -0.93 11.07
N GLU A 123 -9.54 -0.54 11.12
CA GLU A 123 -10.66 -1.37 10.66
C GLU A 123 -10.76 -1.27 9.13
N PRO A 124 -10.94 -2.38 8.39
CA PRO A 124 -11.26 -2.31 6.97
C PRO A 124 -12.60 -1.57 6.79
N PRO A 125 -12.78 -0.81 5.71
CA PRO A 125 -14.05 -0.14 5.46
C PRO A 125 -15.15 -1.20 5.36
N SER A 126 -16.22 -1.07 6.16
CA SER A 126 -17.35 -2.01 6.07
C SER A 126 -17.90 -2.01 4.64
N GLY A 127 -18.45 -3.15 4.18
CA GLY A 127 -18.95 -3.27 2.81
C GLY A 127 -19.95 -2.17 2.42
N TYR A 128 -20.68 -1.61 3.39
CA TYR A 128 -21.55 -0.47 3.16
C TYR A 128 -20.77 0.84 2.90
N VAL A 129 -19.73 1.12 3.68
CA VAL A 129 -18.84 2.29 3.48
C VAL A 129 -18.04 2.15 2.19
N ALA A 130 -17.52 0.96 1.91
CA ALA A 130 -16.78 0.67 0.67
C ALA A 130 -17.61 0.88 -0.60
N ASN A 131 -18.92 0.61 -0.54
CA ASN A 131 -19.84 0.81 -1.67
C ASN A 131 -20.31 2.27 -1.82
N LEU A 132 -20.28 3.06 -0.73
CA LEU A 132 -20.70 4.47 -0.75
C LEU A 132 -19.55 5.43 -1.02
N SER A 133 -18.32 5.03 -0.75
CA SER A 133 -17.12 5.82 -1.00
C SER A 133 -16.51 5.48 -2.35
N SER A 134 -15.87 6.46 -2.99
CA SER A 134 -15.05 6.27 -4.18
C SER A 134 -13.87 5.37 -3.84
N GLN A 135 -13.99 4.11 -3.78
CA GLN A 135 -12.92 3.06 -3.62
C GLN A 135 -11.51 3.52 -3.13
N SER A 136 -11.39 4.75 -2.63
CA SER A 136 -10.12 5.39 -2.22
C SER A 136 -9.89 5.36 -0.70
N ILE A 137 -10.75 4.66 0.07
CA ILE A 137 -10.59 4.47 1.51
C ILE A 137 -10.00 3.07 1.73
N THR A 138 -8.81 3.01 2.36
CA THR A 138 -8.13 1.76 2.71
C THR A 138 -8.47 1.29 4.12
N GLY A 139 -8.82 2.21 5.01
CA GLY A 139 -9.12 1.87 6.39
C GLY A 139 -9.88 2.96 7.13
N VAL A 140 -10.35 2.59 8.31
CA VAL A 140 -11.07 3.47 9.23
C VAL A 140 -10.43 3.39 10.60
N VAL A 141 -10.14 4.53 11.21
CA VAL A 141 -9.57 4.62 12.56
C VAL A 141 -10.45 5.49 13.43
N LYS A 142 -10.63 5.10 14.69
CA LYS A 142 -11.37 5.85 15.69
C LYS A 142 -10.40 6.49 16.67
N ILE A 143 -10.31 7.82 16.65
CA ILE A 143 -9.44 8.57 17.56
C ILE A 143 -10.25 9.66 18.25
N ASN A 144 -10.28 9.66 19.60
CA ASN A 144 -11.01 10.67 20.41
C ASN A 144 -12.44 10.90 19.94
N ASP A 145 -13.24 9.85 19.82
CA ASP A 145 -14.64 9.85 19.35
C ASP A 145 -14.85 10.37 17.92
N ARG A 146 -13.78 10.52 17.15
CA ARG A 146 -13.82 10.89 15.72
C ARG A 146 -13.46 9.70 14.85
N ILE A 147 -14.12 9.63 13.70
CA ILE A 147 -13.78 8.70 12.64
C ILE A 147 -12.80 9.40 11.70
N ILE A 148 -11.66 8.76 11.43
CA ILE A 148 -10.67 9.19 10.45
C ILE A 148 -10.65 8.15 9.34
N PHE A 149 -10.91 8.57 8.11
CA PHE A 149 -10.82 7.71 6.93
C PHE A 149 -9.40 7.75 6.37
N LEU A 150 -8.72 6.60 6.31
CA LEU A 150 -7.41 6.51 5.67
C LEU A 150 -7.59 6.45 4.15
N LEU A 151 -6.93 7.37 3.44
CA LEU A 151 -7.06 7.49 2.00
C LEU A 151 -5.88 6.84 1.27
N ASP A 152 -6.22 6.10 0.23
CA ASP A 152 -5.27 5.61 -0.78
C ASP A 152 -5.03 6.69 -1.85
N LEU A 153 -4.04 7.55 -1.59
CA LEU A 153 -3.68 8.61 -2.54
C LEU A 153 -3.00 8.06 -3.80
N GLU A 154 -2.38 6.89 -3.75
CA GLU A 154 -1.80 6.22 -4.92
C GLU A 154 -2.89 5.83 -5.92
N LYS A 155 -3.97 5.23 -5.41
CA LYS A 155 -5.12 4.88 -6.23
C LYS A 155 -5.77 6.11 -6.85
N ILE A 156 -5.81 7.22 -6.13
CA ILE A 156 -6.28 8.49 -6.68
C ILE A 156 -5.40 8.91 -7.87
N VAL A 157 -4.07 8.89 -7.71
CA VAL A 157 -3.13 9.24 -8.79
C VAL A 157 -3.24 8.28 -9.97
N ALA A 158 -3.35 6.98 -9.74
CA ALA A 158 -3.53 5.99 -10.79
C ALA A 158 -4.84 6.19 -11.58
N ASN A 159 -5.92 6.56 -10.91
CA ASN A 159 -7.19 6.87 -11.57
C ASN A 159 -7.13 8.18 -12.38
N LEU A 160 -6.39 9.19 -11.90
CA LEU A 160 -6.20 10.45 -12.61
C LEU A 160 -5.29 10.31 -13.85
N ASN A 161 -4.35 9.38 -13.80
CA ASN A 161 -3.46 9.08 -14.91
C ASN A 161 -3.23 7.57 -15.04
N PRO A 162 -4.07 6.89 -15.84
CA PRO A 162 -3.95 5.44 -16.06
C PRO A 162 -2.59 5.01 -16.66
N ASP A 163 -1.84 5.92 -17.28
CA ASP A 163 -0.50 5.63 -17.78
C ASP A 163 0.55 5.49 -16.67
N LEU A 164 0.27 6.03 -15.49
CA LEU A 164 1.08 5.84 -14.28
C LEU A 164 0.68 4.59 -13.49
N ALA A 165 -0.45 3.95 -13.85
CA ALA A 165 -0.81 2.66 -13.27
C ALA A 165 0.23 1.60 -13.65
N LEU A 166 0.43 0.64 -12.77
CA LEU A 166 1.33 -0.47 -13.02
C LEU A 166 0.91 -1.21 -14.30
N LYS A 167 1.83 -1.30 -15.26
CA LYS A 167 1.63 -2.04 -16.51
C LYS A 167 2.47 -3.31 -16.46
N LEU A 168 1.86 -4.43 -16.77
CA LEU A 168 2.58 -5.67 -17.01
C LEU A 168 3.22 -5.62 -18.39
N ASP A 169 4.50 -5.98 -18.48
CA ASP A 169 5.15 -6.18 -19.77
C ASP A 169 4.80 -7.59 -20.26
N ASP A 170 4.03 -7.69 -21.34
CA ASP A 170 3.59 -8.96 -21.92
C ASP A 170 4.74 -9.68 -22.68
N ALA A 171 5.96 -9.12 -22.69
CA ALA A 171 7.07 -9.62 -23.48
C ALA A 171 7.82 -10.82 -22.85
N ILE A 172 7.48 -11.27 -21.64
CA ILE A 172 8.16 -12.39 -21.01
C ILE A 172 7.44 -13.69 -21.38
N ASP A 173 8.11 -14.49 -22.20
CA ASP A 173 7.65 -15.84 -22.53
C ASP A 173 8.05 -16.82 -21.41
N TRP A 174 7.06 -17.21 -20.60
CA TRP A 174 7.24 -18.15 -19.51
C TRP A 174 7.17 -19.60 -20.03
N GLU A 175 8.20 -20.04 -20.79
CA GLU A 175 8.22 -21.41 -21.31
C GLU A 175 8.25 -22.46 -20.17
N ASN A 176 7.25 -23.35 -20.17
CA ASN A 176 7.23 -24.70 -19.60
C ASN A 176 7.95 -24.95 -18.26
N GLY A 177 7.68 -24.13 -17.23
CA GLY A 177 8.18 -24.38 -15.86
C GLY A 177 7.28 -25.36 -15.08
N GLU A 178 7.84 -25.99 -14.02
CA GLU A 178 7.02 -26.67 -13.02
C GLU A 178 5.96 -25.73 -12.44
N SER A 179 4.74 -26.26 -12.18
CA SER A 179 3.72 -25.51 -11.46
C SER A 179 4.19 -25.23 -10.04
N ARG A 180 4.25 -23.96 -9.67
CA ARG A 180 4.65 -23.47 -8.35
C ARG A 180 3.45 -22.92 -7.58
N ARG A 181 3.61 -22.64 -6.29
CA ARG A 181 2.53 -22.14 -5.43
C ARG A 181 2.96 -20.87 -4.73
N ALA A 182 2.16 -19.82 -4.89
CA ALA A 182 2.37 -18.53 -4.27
C ALA A 182 1.18 -18.15 -3.39
N LEU A 183 1.47 -17.54 -2.24
CA LEU A 183 0.49 -16.83 -1.44
C LEU A 183 0.76 -15.33 -1.60
N ILE A 184 -0.25 -14.57 -2.03
CA ILE A 184 -0.18 -13.13 -2.24
C ILE A 184 -1.08 -12.44 -1.22
N THR A 185 -0.61 -11.32 -0.66
CA THR A 185 -1.43 -10.47 0.18
C THR A 185 -1.20 -8.99 -0.11
N ASP A 186 -2.28 -8.27 -0.39
CA ASP A 186 -2.31 -6.82 -0.67
C ASP A 186 -3.75 -6.33 -0.39
N ASP A 187 -3.96 -5.16 0.18
CA ASP A 187 -5.29 -4.64 0.49
C ASP A 187 -6.02 -4.09 -0.74
N SER A 188 -5.29 -3.74 -1.79
CA SER A 188 -5.84 -3.28 -3.07
C SER A 188 -6.32 -4.45 -3.93
N GLY A 189 -7.63 -4.53 -4.21
CA GLY A 189 -8.21 -5.54 -5.11
C GLY A 189 -7.58 -5.53 -6.51
N LEU A 190 -7.28 -4.34 -7.04
CA LEU A 190 -6.65 -4.18 -8.36
C LEU A 190 -5.23 -4.75 -8.39
N ILE A 191 -4.44 -4.46 -7.35
CA ILE A 191 -3.06 -4.98 -7.26
C ILE A 191 -3.07 -6.49 -7.06
N ARG A 192 -3.96 -7.03 -6.22
CA ARG A 192 -4.11 -8.48 -6.06
C ARG A 192 -4.44 -9.19 -7.37
N GLU A 193 -5.40 -8.65 -8.14
CA GLU A 193 -5.78 -9.20 -9.46
C GLU A 193 -4.57 -9.16 -10.41
N MET A 194 -3.89 -8.03 -10.51
CA MET A 194 -2.71 -7.86 -11.36
C MET A 194 -1.57 -8.83 -10.96
N LEU A 195 -1.27 -8.97 -9.67
CA LEU A 195 -0.25 -9.89 -9.19
C LEU A 195 -0.64 -11.35 -9.44
N THR A 196 -1.91 -11.67 -9.28
CA THR A 196 -2.45 -13.01 -9.59
C THR A 196 -2.24 -13.33 -11.06
N ASP A 197 -2.67 -12.45 -11.96
CA ASP A 197 -2.51 -12.62 -13.41
C ASP A 197 -1.03 -12.78 -13.81
N LEU A 198 -0.14 -11.96 -13.22
CA LEU A 198 1.31 -12.06 -13.47
C LEU A 198 1.87 -13.41 -13.05
N MET A 199 1.55 -13.84 -11.82
CA MET A 199 2.09 -15.08 -11.27
C MET A 199 1.46 -16.31 -11.96
N GLU A 200 0.18 -16.29 -12.35
CA GLU A 200 -0.46 -17.35 -13.12
C GLU A 200 0.16 -17.48 -14.52
N LYS A 201 0.45 -16.38 -15.20
CA LYS A 201 1.21 -16.38 -16.47
C LYS A 201 2.59 -17.04 -16.30
N ALA A 202 3.22 -16.91 -15.13
CA ALA A 202 4.48 -17.56 -14.79
C ALA A 202 4.31 -18.99 -14.21
N ASN A 203 3.14 -19.62 -14.43
CA ASN A 203 2.80 -20.98 -14.02
C ASN A 203 2.74 -21.20 -12.50
N PHE A 204 2.34 -20.17 -11.72
CA PHE A 204 2.03 -20.31 -10.31
C PHE A 204 0.53 -20.62 -10.10
N GLN A 205 0.24 -21.46 -9.11
CA GLN A 205 -1.07 -21.53 -8.47
C GLN A 205 -1.09 -20.48 -7.36
N VAL A 206 -1.98 -19.51 -7.47
CA VAL A 206 -2.02 -18.35 -6.57
C VAL A 206 -3.16 -18.47 -5.58
N GLU A 207 -2.86 -18.24 -4.31
CA GLU A 207 -3.84 -18.01 -3.26
C GLU A 207 -3.68 -16.55 -2.76
N ALA A 208 -4.75 -15.74 -2.85
CA ALA A 208 -4.70 -14.31 -2.58
C ALA A 208 -5.52 -13.92 -1.35
N HIS A 209 -4.97 -13.05 -0.51
CA HIS A 209 -5.57 -12.55 0.74
C HIS A 209 -5.59 -11.03 0.76
N THR A 210 -6.47 -10.44 1.60
CA THR A 210 -6.71 -9.00 1.63
C THR A 210 -5.85 -8.25 2.65
N ASN A 211 -5.22 -8.98 3.57
CA ASN A 211 -4.37 -8.40 4.62
C ASN A 211 -3.42 -9.45 5.22
N GLY A 212 -2.41 -8.97 5.96
CA GLY A 212 -1.42 -9.85 6.56
C GLY A 212 -2.00 -10.81 7.62
N ARG A 213 -3.09 -10.45 8.30
CA ARG A 213 -3.72 -11.31 9.31
C ARG A 213 -4.34 -12.55 8.66
N GLU A 214 -5.10 -12.38 7.59
CA GLU A 214 -5.67 -13.50 6.83
C GLU A 214 -4.58 -14.42 6.28
N ALA A 215 -3.52 -13.81 5.71
CA ALA A 215 -2.37 -14.55 5.20
C ALA A 215 -1.68 -15.37 6.30
N TRP A 216 -1.46 -14.78 7.48
CA TRP A 216 -0.88 -15.48 8.63
C TRP A 216 -1.73 -16.64 9.10
N GLU A 217 -3.03 -16.44 9.28
CA GLU A 217 -3.97 -17.51 9.68
C GLU A 217 -3.97 -18.64 8.67
N ARG A 218 -3.94 -18.32 7.39
CA ARG A 218 -3.87 -19.31 6.32
C ARG A 218 -2.56 -20.10 6.33
N LEU A 219 -1.43 -19.45 6.53
CA LEU A 219 -0.12 -20.12 6.65
C LEU A 219 -0.08 -21.08 7.85
N CYS A 220 -0.66 -20.71 8.99
CA CYS A 220 -0.81 -21.58 10.15
C CYS A 220 -1.69 -22.81 9.84
N GLN A 221 -2.76 -22.64 9.07
CA GLN A 221 -3.60 -23.76 8.60
C GLN A 221 -2.81 -24.67 7.65
N LEU A 222 -2.08 -24.13 6.67
CA LEU A 222 -1.29 -24.90 5.72
C LEU A 222 -0.19 -25.70 6.44
N LYS A 223 0.46 -25.10 7.44
CA LYS A 223 1.42 -25.79 8.31
C LYS A 223 0.76 -27.00 9.00
N THR A 224 -0.41 -26.84 9.59
CA THR A 224 -1.16 -27.91 10.27
C THR A 224 -1.55 -29.03 9.27
N ILE A 225 -2.00 -28.66 8.07
CA ILE A 225 -2.35 -29.61 7.01
C ILE A 225 -1.12 -30.42 6.57
N ALA A 226 0.02 -29.74 6.39
CA ALA A 226 1.27 -30.37 6.01
C ALA A 226 1.72 -31.41 7.06
N GLU A 227 1.67 -31.04 8.34
CA GLU A 227 1.98 -31.95 9.47
C GLU A 227 1.04 -33.16 9.52
N GLN A 228 -0.27 -32.95 9.42
CA GLN A 228 -1.28 -34.02 9.47
C GLN A 228 -1.19 -34.97 8.26
N SER A 229 -0.87 -34.46 7.09
CA SER A 229 -0.74 -35.27 5.87
C SER A 229 0.65 -35.87 5.69
N ASN A 230 1.59 -35.57 6.59
CA ASN A 230 3.01 -35.95 6.49
C ASN A 230 3.63 -35.59 5.13
N ARG A 231 3.31 -34.38 4.65
CA ARG A 231 3.83 -33.83 3.40
C ARG A 231 4.64 -32.56 3.68
N PRO A 232 5.63 -32.23 2.86
CA PRO A 232 6.38 -31.01 3.03
C PRO A 232 5.47 -29.78 2.83
N LEU A 233 5.70 -28.71 3.61
CA LEU A 233 4.95 -27.45 3.50
C LEU A 233 5.03 -26.86 2.09
N THR A 234 6.14 -27.09 1.39
CA THR A 234 6.38 -26.64 0.00
C THR A 234 5.44 -27.25 -1.03
N ASP A 235 4.70 -28.33 -0.67
CA ASP A 235 3.62 -28.86 -1.51
C ASP A 235 2.37 -27.96 -1.48
N TYR A 236 2.29 -27.04 -0.52
CA TYR A 236 1.12 -26.17 -0.30
C TYR A 236 1.41 -24.70 -0.58
N VAL A 237 2.61 -24.23 -0.26
CA VAL A 237 3.08 -22.86 -0.49
C VAL A 237 4.59 -22.85 -0.65
N GLN A 238 5.11 -22.08 -1.60
CA GLN A 238 6.55 -22.03 -1.90
C GLN A 238 7.14 -20.63 -1.81
N VAL A 239 6.31 -19.59 -1.96
CA VAL A 239 6.71 -18.20 -1.83
C VAL A 239 5.54 -17.36 -1.31
N ILE A 240 5.86 -16.33 -0.54
CA ILE A 240 4.93 -15.32 -0.09
C ILE A 240 5.29 -13.98 -0.74
N VAL A 241 4.30 -13.31 -1.33
CA VAL A 241 4.39 -11.93 -1.81
C VAL A 241 3.46 -11.08 -0.97
N SER A 242 3.99 -10.11 -0.27
CA SER A 242 3.22 -9.28 0.66
C SER A 242 3.41 -7.81 0.37
N ASP A 243 2.30 -7.07 0.22
CA ASP A 243 2.35 -5.64 0.40
C ASP A 243 2.82 -5.31 1.82
N ILE A 244 3.38 -4.11 1.99
CA ILE A 244 3.84 -3.63 3.30
C ILE A 244 2.68 -2.97 4.06
N GLU A 245 1.88 -2.16 3.39
CA GLU A 245 0.86 -1.33 4.02
C GLU A 245 -0.53 -1.96 3.94
N MET A 246 -0.88 -2.76 4.93
CA MET A 246 -2.18 -3.44 4.98
C MET A 246 -2.86 -3.26 6.34
N PRO A 247 -4.20 -3.15 6.39
CA PRO A 247 -4.95 -3.12 7.65
C PRO A 247 -4.79 -4.43 8.43
N ALA A 248 -5.06 -4.40 9.72
CA ALA A 248 -5.00 -5.51 10.68
C ALA A 248 -3.60 -6.06 10.94
N MET A 249 -2.77 -6.28 9.93
CA MET A 249 -1.38 -6.71 10.05
C MET A 249 -0.59 -6.25 8.84
N ASP A 250 0.46 -5.47 9.05
CA ASP A 250 1.36 -5.00 8.00
C ASP A 250 2.30 -6.12 7.47
N GLY A 251 2.89 -5.90 6.29
CA GLY A 251 3.76 -6.89 5.65
C GLY A 251 5.07 -7.15 6.42
N HIS A 252 5.60 -6.18 7.16
CA HIS A 252 6.78 -6.40 7.99
C HIS A 252 6.46 -7.30 9.19
N SER A 253 5.31 -7.09 9.83
CA SER A 253 4.83 -7.91 10.95
C SER A 253 4.51 -9.32 10.49
N LEU A 254 3.90 -9.48 9.30
CA LEU A 254 3.68 -10.78 8.69
C LEU A 254 5.03 -11.49 8.42
N CYS A 255 5.97 -10.81 7.77
CA CYS A 255 7.30 -11.34 7.48
C CYS A 255 8.02 -11.78 8.76
N LYS A 256 8.05 -10.94 9.79
CA LYS A 256 8.64 -11.25 11.09
C LYS A 256 8.02 -12.51 11.68
N SER A 257 6.68 -12.59 11.73
CA SER A 257 5.95 -13.76 12.25
C SER A 257 6.32 -15.04 11.49
N ILE A 258 6.43 -14.97 10.15
CA ILE A 258 6.86 -16.10 9.32
C ILE A 258 8.29 -16.52 9.66
N LYS A 259 9.22 -15.56 9.77
CA LYS A 259 10.64 -15.83 10.00
C LYS A 259 10.96 -16.29 11.44
N GLU A 260 10.12 -15.95 12.40
CA GLU A 260 10.21 -16.43 13.78
C GLU A 260 9.59 -17.82 13.98
N ASP A 261 8.68 -18.27 13.10
CA ASP A 261 8.09 -19.60 13.18
C ASP A 261 9.07 -20.70 12.73
N PRO A 262 9.30 -21.75 13.52
CA PRO A 262 10.30 -22.80 13.22
C PRO A 262 10.09 -23.54 11.89
N VAL A 263 8.83 -23.63 11.43
CA VAL A 263 8.46 -24.34 10.20
C VAL A 263 8.32 -23.38 9.03
N LEU A 264 7.60 -22.24 9.23
CA LEU A 264 7.33 -21.28 8.16
C LEU A 264 8.55 -20.50 7.72
N LYS A 265 9.58 -20.31 8.57
CA LYS A 265 10.79 -19.52 8.28
C LYS A 265 11.56 -19.97 7.03
N GLN A 266 11.37 -21.22 6.58
CA GLN A 266 11.97 -21.73 5.36
C GLN A 266 11.38 -21.10 4.09
N LEU A 267 10.17 -20.56 4.15
CA LEU A 267 9.49 -19.97 3.01
C LEU A 267 10.11 -18.61 2.67
N PRO A 268 10.46 -18.37 1.39
CA PRO A 268 10.87 -17.05 0.96
C PRO A 268 9.71 -16.05 1.03
N VAL A 269 10.02 -14.84 1.52
CA VAL A 269 9.08 -13.71 1.63
C VAL A 269 9.61 -12.55 0.81
N ILE A 270 8.80 -12.11 -0.15
CA ILE A 270 9.03 -10.91 -0.95
C ILE A 270 8.12 -9.81 -0.43
N LEU A 271 8.69 -8.71 0.03
CA LEU A 271 7.94 -7.50 0.34
C LEU A 271 7.78 -6.66 -0.93
N PHE A 272 6.56 -6.25 -1.23
CA PHE A 272 6.19 -5.52 -2.43
C PHE A 272 5.58 -4.18 -2.04
N SER A 273 6.20 -3.05 -2.39
CA SER A 273 5.79 -1.73 -1.92
C SER A 273 5.96 -0.65 -2.98
N SER A 274 5.09 0.36 -2.94
CA SER A 274 5.20 1.58 -3.74
C SER A 274 6.33 2.50 -3.29
N ILE A 275 6.83 2.32 -2.07
CA ILE A 275 7.89 3.14 -1.48
C ILE A 275 9.00 2.23 -0.96
N ILE A 276 10.19 2.34 -1.55
CA ILE A 276 11.40 1.74 -1.02
C ILE A 276 12.41 2.85 -0.72
N THR A 277 12.31 3.43 0.47
CA THR A 277 13.38 4.29 1.02
C THR A 277 14.44 3.43 1.68
N ASP A 278 15.66 3.96 1.84
CA ASP A 278 16.74 3.27 2.56
C ASP A 278 16.27 2.80 3.95
N LYS A 279 15.46 3.60 4.64
CA LYS A 279 14.92 3.29 5.96
C LYS A 279 13.95 2.09 5.91
N LEU A 280 13.05 2.04 4.93
CA LEU A 280 12.11 0.93 4.75
C LEU A 280 12.83 -0.33 4.27
N ARG A 281 13.86 -0.18 3.44
CA ARG A 281 14.73 -1.29 3.04
C ARG A 281 15.40 -1.94 4.26
N HIS A 282 16.02 -1.15 5.13
CA HIS A 282 16.61 -1.65 6.37
C HIS A 282 15.58 -2.30 7.29
N LYS A 283 14.35 -1.76 7.33
CA LYS A 283 13.27 -2.38 8.11
C LYS A 283 12.91 -3.77 7.56
N GLY A 284 12.75 -3.91 6.25
CA GLY A 284 12.47 -5.21 5.62
C GLY A 284 13.61 -6.23 5.84
N GLU A 285 14.88 -5.80 5.71
CA GLU A 285 16.04 -6.65 6.03
C GLU A 285 16.03 -7.10 7.49
N SER A 286 15.71 -6.21 8.43
CA SER A 286 15.71 -6.51 9.87
C SER A 286 14.63 -7.51 10.29
N VAL A 287 13.51 -7.61 9.57
CA VAL A 287 12.48 -8.63 9.79
C VAL A 287 12.74 -9.92 9.01
N GLY A 288 13.83 -9.98 8.25
CA GLY A 288 14.27 -11.18 7.54
C GLY A 288 13.60 -11.39 6.19
N ALA A 289 13.10 -10.34 5.53
CA ALA A 289 12.58 -10.45 4.17
C ALA A 289 13.70 -10.92 3.23
N ASP A 290 13.40 -11.90 2.38
CA ASP A 290 14.38 -12.45 1.43
C ASP A 290 14.58 -11.48 0.25
N MET A 291 13.58 -10.68 -0.06
CA MET A 291 13.63 -9.67 -1.10
C MET A 291 12.62 -8.54 -0.86
N GLN A 292 12.95 -7.37 -1.39
CA GLN A 292 12.03 -6.25 -1.47
C GLN A 292 11.98 -5.76 -2.91
N VAL A 293 10.78 -5.67 -3.47
CA VAL A 293 10.52 -5.26 -4.86
C VAL A 293 9.63 -4.02 -4.83
N SER A 294 10.02 -3.00 -5.59
CA SER A 294 9.18 -1.81 -5.75
C SER A 294 8.01 -2.10 -6.71
N LYS A 295 6.84 -1.53 -6.44
CA LYS A 295 5.65 -1.72 -7.30
C LYS A 295 5.93 -1.41 -8.78
N PRO A 296 6.71 -0.39 -9.18
CA PRO A 296 7.07 -0.18 -10.58
C PRO A 296 7.86 -1.33 -11.23
N GLU A 297 8.54 -2.17 -10.45
CA GLU A 297 9.34 -3.30 -10.94
C GLU A 297 8.55 -4.62 -10.93
N VAL A 298 7.22 -4.55 -10.94
CA VAL A 298 6.32 -5.73 -10.84
C VAL A 298 6.60 -6.82 -11.88
N THR A 299 7.06 -6.45 -13.07
CA THR A 299 7.39 -7.40 -14.14
C THR A 299 8.51 -8.37 -13.76
N LEU A 300 9.40 -7.96 -12.87
CA LEU A 300 10.51 -8.82 -12.39
C LEU A 300 10.08 -9.74 -11.24
N LEU A 301 8.91 -9.51 -10.63
CA LEU A 301 8.48 -10.19 -9.41
C LEU A 301 8.40 -11.70 -9.58
N ALA A 302 7.76 -12.17 -10.65
CA ALA A 302 7.60 -13.61 -10.91
C ALA A 302 8.94 -14.31 -11.13
N GLN A 303 9.84 -13.67 -11.88
CA GLN A 303 11.20 -14.18 -12.07
C GLN A 303 11.96 -14.29 -10.75
N ARG A 304 11.89 -13.24 -9.92
CA ARG A 304 12.54 -13.23 -8.61
C ARG A 304 11.97 -14.27 -7.65
N ALA A 305 10.64 -14.48 -7.71
CA ALA A 305 10.00 -15.54 -6.93
C ALA A 305 10.51 -16.92 -7.32
N ILE A 306 10.69 -17.18 -8.62
CA ILE A 306 11.25 -18.44 -9.14
C ILE A 306 12.70 -18.63 -8.65
N GLU A 307 13.55 -17.60 -8.81
CA GLU A 307 14.95 -17.62 -8.35
C GLU A 307 15.05 -17.99 -6.87
N LEU A 308 14.26 -17.33 -6.01
CA LEU A 308 14.26 -17.59 -4.57
C LEU A 308 13.80 -19.01 -4.20
N ILE A 309 12.78 -19.54 -4.89
CA ILE A 309 12.33 -20.93 -4.68
C ILE A 309 13.43 -21.91 -5.04
N ASP A 310 14.09 -21.71 -6.17
CA ASP A 310 15.11 -22.61 -6.67
C ASP A 310 16.39 -22.57 -5.78
N GLU A 311 16.78 -21.38 -5.29
CA GLU A 311 17.86 -21.24 -4.30
C GLU A 311 17.54 -22.00 -2.99
N ARG A 312 16.31 -21.91 -2.48
CA ARG A 312 15.89 -22.63 -1.27
C ARG A 312 15.90 -24.14 -1.47
N ARG A 313 15.47 -24.64 -2.62
CA ARG A 313 15.54 -26.08 -2.96
C ARG A 313 16.97 -26.60 -2.96
N GLN A 314 17.92 -25.83 -3.52
CA GLN A 314 19.34 -26.20 -3.54
C GLN A 314 19.94 -26.26 -2.13
N GLN A 315 19.59 -25.31 -1.25
CA GLN A 315 20.05 -25.29 0.14
C GLN A 315 19.52 -26.45 0.99
N GLN A 316 18.34 -27.01 0.65
CA GLN A 316 17.77 -28.16 1.36
C GLN A 316 18.33 -29.49 0.90
N THR A 317 18.96 -29.53 -0.28
CA THR A 317 19.55 -30.74 -0.86
C THR A 317 21.06 -30.85 -0.63
N ALA A 318 21.73 -29.81 -0.15
CA ALA A 318 23.14 -29.74 0.20
C ALA A 318 23.39 -30.03 1.68
#